data_a3e4157a41737bb93c2126af7b03ace3
#
_entry.id   a3e4157a41737bb93c2126af7b03ace3
#
_cell.length_a   1.000
_cell.length_b   1.000
_cell.length_c   1.000
_cell.angle_alpha   90.00
_cell.angle_beta   90.00
_cell.angle_gamma   90.00
#
_symmetry.space_group_name_H-M   'P 1'
#
loop_
_entity.id
_entity.type
_entity.pdbx_description
1 polymer ?
#
loop_
_entity_poly.entity_id
_entity_poly.type
_entity_poly.pdbx_seq_one_letter_code
_entity_poly.pdbx_strand_id
1 'polypeptide(L)'
;PHTTIFTGAVDTGCGGASSDIGPFYCPADENVYIDPAFFDRVLVGQLGGSPSVTAQMYVVAHEFGHHLQTMLGDIRRSQQDPQGPSSGAVRVELQADCYAGLWAHYATSTPAPDGGPPLLESLTGSDVDAIIRTAEAIGDDHIQRSGGARVDPGSWTHGSSEMRRQWFLTGYEQGSMQACDTFRAQL
;
A
#
# COMPACT_ATOMS: atom_id res chain seq x y z
N PRO A 1 -14.88 -5.12 -1.84
CA PRO A 1 -14.32 -5.09 -3.20
C PRO A 1 -14.11 -6.48 -3.75
N HIS A 2 -13.93 -6.58 -5.06
CA HIS A 2 -13.45 -7.78 -5.72
C HIS A 2 -11.96 -7.68 -5.99
N THR A 3 -11.31 -8.79 -6.32
CA THR A 3 -9.92 -8.80 -6.78
C THR A 3 -9.86 -9.44 -8.14
N THR A 4 -9.30 -8.74 -9.11
CA THR A 4 -9.08 -9.24 -10.47
C THR A 4 -7.60 -9.51 -10.68
N ILE A 5 -7.26 -10.77 -10.95
CA ILE A 5 -5.92 -11.15 -11.38
C ILE A 5 -5.86 -11.05 -12.91
N PHE A 6 -4.87 -10.32 -13.43
CA PHE A 6 -4.70 -10.13 -14.86
C PHE A 6 -3.25 -10.33 -15.29
N THR A 7 -2.98 -10.31 -16.58
CA THR A 7 -1.63 -10.36 -17.15
C THR A 7 -1.55 -9.43 -18.35
N GLY A 8 -0.57 -8.56 -18.36
CA GLY A 8 -0.26 -7.64 -19.45
C GLY A 8 -1.12 -6.39 -19.45
N ALA A 9 -2.41 -6.47 -19.81
CA ALA A 9 -3.33 -5.33 -19.83
C ALA A 9 -4.72 -5.73 -19.36
N VAL A 10 -5.47 -4.76 -18.83
CA VAL A 10 -6.84 -4.93 -18.35
C VAL A 10 -7.64 -3.64 -18.54
N ASP A 11 -8.91 -3.76 -18.89
CA ASP A 11 -9.87 -2.65 -18.89
C ASP A 11 -10.59 -2.60 -17.53
N THR A 12 -10.67 -1.41 -16.95
CA THR A 12 -11.27 -1.17 -15.63
C THR A 12 -12.26 -0.01 -15.67
N GLY A 13 -13.02 0.18 -14.61
CA GLY A 13 -13.85 1.37 -14.44
C GLY A 13 -13.08 2.68 -14.41
N CYS A 14 -11.77 2.62 -14.15
CA CYS A 14 -10.87 3.78 -14.15
C CYS A 14 -10.12 3.98 -15.49
N GLY A 15 -10.40 3.15 -16.49
CA GLY A 15 -9.72 3.13 -17.79
C GLY A 15 -8.83 1.92 -18.00
N GLY A 16 -8.12 1.87 -19.13
CA GLY A 16 -7.18 0.80 -19.44
C GLY A 16 -5.92 0.90 -18.57
N ALA A 17 -5.44 -0.25 -18.09
CA ALA A 17 -4.24 -0.37 -17.26
C ALA A 17 -3.32 -1.47 -17.79
N SER A 18 -2.02 -1.34 -17.53
CA SER A 18 -1.02 -2.36 -17.86
C SER A 18 -0.29 -2.85 -16.60
N SER A 19 0.39 -4.00 -16.73
CA SER A 19 1.21 -4.57 -15.66
C SER A 19 2.30 -3.62 -15.12
N ASP A 20 2.68 -2.59 -15.88
CA ASP A 20 3.76 -1.68 -15.50
C ASP A 20 3.38 -0.73 -14.36
N ILE A 21 2.07 -0.48 -14.15
CA ILE A 21 1.62 0.40 -13.07
C ILE A 21 1.60 -0.29 -11.69
N GLY A 22 1.78 -1.61 -11.64
CA GLY A 22 1.69 -2.40 -10.42
C GLY A 22 0.25 -2.74 -10.00
N PRO A 23 0.07 -3.37 -8.83
CA PRO A 23 -1.23 -3.52 -8.19
C PRO A 23 -1.88 -2.16 -7.95
N PHE A 24 -3.19 -2.09 -8.10
CA PHE A 24 -3.92 -0.85 -7.84
C PHE A 24 -5.39 -1.12 -7.49
N TYR A 25 -5.99 -0.19 -6.78
CA TYR A 25 -7.43 -0.13 -6.55
C TYR A 25 -8.09 0.89 -7.48
N CYS A 26 -9.20 0.51 -8.08
CA CYS A 26 -10.02 1.42 -8.88
C CYS A 26 -11.29 1.81 -8.10
N PRO A 27 -11.47 3.09 -7.71
CA PRO A 27 -12.65 3.52 -6.95
C PRO A 27 -13.92 3.57 -7.80
N ALA A 28 -13.83 3.56 -9.14
CA ALA A 28 -15.01 3.63 -10.02
C ALA A 28 -15.76 2.30 -10.11
N ASP A 29 -15.07 1.17 -9.97
CA ASP A 29 -15.66 -0.18 -9.95
C ASP A 29 -15.41 -0.93 -8.63
N GLU A 30 -14.75 -0.27 -7.67
CA GLU A 30 -14.45 -0.80 -6.33
C GLU A 30 -13.68 -2.13 -6.37
N ASN A 31 -12.77 -2.27 -7.31
CA ASN A 31 -12.03 -3.51 -7.56
C ASN A 31 -10.53 -3.32 -7.40
N VAL A 32 -9.85 -4.32 -6.85
CA VAL A 32 -8.39 -4.39 -6.76
C VAL A 32 -7.87 -5.19 -7.94
N TYR A 33 -6.88 -4.68 -8.64
CA TYR A 33 -6.28 -5.28 -9.83
C TYR A 33 -4.82 -5.66 -9.55
N ILE A 34 -4.45 -6.90 -9.86
CA ILE A 34 -3.12 -7.42 -9.57
C ILE A 34 -2.61 -8.21 -10.77
N ASP A 35 -1.46 -7.81 -11.32
CA ASP A 35 -0.63 -8.70 -12.14
C ASP A 35 0.45 -9.35 -11.24
N PRO A 36 0.42 -10.66 -11.01
CA PRO A 36 1.40 -11.33 -10.16
C PRO A 36 2.85 -11.15 -10.64
N ALA A 37 3.07 -10.93 -11.93
CA ALA A 37 4.41 -10.70 -12.48
C ALA A 37 5.06 -9.40 -11.96
N PHE A 38 4.28 -8.46 -11.45
CA PHE A 38 4.77 -7.24 -10.80
C PHE A 38 5.70 -7.56 -9.62
N PHE A 39 5.33 -8.52 -8.79
CA PHE A 39 6.08 -8.83 -7.57
C PHE A 39 7.51 -9.25 -7.86
N ASP A 40 7.71 -10.17 -8.81
CA ASP A 40 9.06 -10.64 -9.14
C ASP A 40 9.83 -9.64 -10.00
N ARG A 41 9.19 -9.06 -11.02
CA ARG A 41 9.87 -8.25 -12.02
C ARG A 41 10.16 -6.83 -11.52
N VAL A 42 9.19 -6.18 -10.90
CA VAL A 42 9.29 -4.77 -10.52
C VAL A 42 9.66 -4.64 -9.06
N LEU A 43 8.83 -5.18 -8.18
CA LEU A 43 9.02 -4.99 -6.73
C LEU A 43 10.36 -5.56 -6.25
N VAL A 44 10.66 -6.80 -6.60
CA VAL A 44 11.93 -7.44 -6.21
C VAL A 44 13.07 -7.06 -7.16
N GLY A 45 12.85 -7.23 -8.47
CA GLY A 45 13.90 -7.12 -9.47
C GLY A 45 14.39 -5.69 -9.73
N GLN A 46 13.53 -4.68 -9.63
CA GLN A 46 13.89 -3.29 -9.93
C GLN A 46 13.97 -2.42 -8.68
N LEU A 47 13.05 -2.57 -7.74
CA LEU A 47 12.93 -1.71 -6.57
C LEU A 47 13.62 -2.27 -5.32
N GLY A 48 14.00 -3.56 -5.32
CA GLY A 48 14.69 -4.18 -4.19
C GLY A 48 13.81 -4.51 -3.00
N GLY A 49 12.50 -4.61 -3.21
CA GLY A 49 11.54 -5.10 -2.22
C GLY A 49 11.77 -6.56 -1.86
N SER A 50 11.08 -7.05 -0.84
CA SER A 50 11.22 -8.43 -0.38
C SER A 50 10.42 -9.42 -1.25
N PRO A 51 10.96 -10.60 -1.57
CA PRO A 51 10.24 -11.66 -2.27
C PRO A 51 9.29 -12.45 -1.34
N SER A 52 9.20 -12.12 -0.05
CA SER A 52 8.38 -12.87 0.90
C SER A 52 6.88 -12.74 0.60
N VAL A 53 6.13 -13.78 0.91
CA VAL A 53 4.67 -13.77 0.77
C VAL A 53 4.04 -12.68 1.64
N THR A 54 4.56 -12.44 2.85
CA THR A 54 4.06 -11.39 3.75
C THR A 54 4.26 -9.98 3.18
N ALA A 55 5.35 -9.75 2.44
CA ALA A 55 5.57 -8.49 1.72
C ALA A 55 4.56 -8.31 0.56
N GLN A 56 4.23 -9.37 -0.17
CA GLN A 56 3.19 -9.34 -1.21
C GLN A 56 1.81 -9.10 -0.57
N MET A 57 1.51 -9.73 0.55
CA MET A 57 0.27 -9.52 1.31
C MET A 57 0.13 -8.07 1.80
N TYR A 58 1.25 -7.42 2.21
CA TYR A 58 1.23 -6.00 2.56
C TYR A 58 0.76 -5.14 1.38
N VAL A 59 1.30 -5.36 0.18
CA VAL A 59 0.88 -4.60 -1.02
C VAL A 59 -0.62 -4.80 -1.28
N VAL A 60 -1.11 -6.04 -1.20
CA VAL A 60 -2.54 -6.33 -1.36
C VAL A 60 -3.37 -5.64 -0.27
N ALA A 61 -2.95 -5.69 0.99
CA ALA A 61 -3.64 -5.03 2.10
C ALA A 61 -3.66 -3.50 1.94
N HIS A 62 -2.60 -2.90 1.37
CA HIS A 62 -2.54 -1.49 1.01
C HIS A 62 -3.65 -1.12 0.00
N GLU A 63 -3.82 -1.92 -1.08
CA GLU A 63 -4.88 -1.69 -2.07
C GLU A 63 -6.29 -1.82 -1.46
N PHE A 64 -6.49 -2.76 -0.53
CA PHE A 64 -7.73 -2.83 0.25
C PHE A 64 -7.90 -1.62 1.18
N GLY A 65 -6.81 -1.01 1.65
CA GLY A 65 -6.80 0.27 2.36
C GLY A 65 -7.44 1.38 1.52
N HIS A 66 -7.15 1.46 0.23
CA HIS A 66 -7.78 2.42 -0.68
C HIS A 66 -9.30 2.18 -0.83
N HIS A 67 -9.75 0.93 -0.81
CA HIS A 67 -11.18 0.65 -0.76
C HIS A 67 -11.81 1.18 0.53
N LEU A 68 -11.17 0.97 1.67
CA LEU A 68 -11.64 1.50 2.95
C LEU A 68 -11.73 3.03 2.92
N GLN A 69 -10.76 3.71 2.31
CA GLN A 69 -10.76 5.17 2.09
C GLN A 69 -11.89 5.64 1.17
N THR A 70 -12.28 4.84 0.18
CA THR A 70 -13.46 5.11 -0.65
C THR A 70 -14.72 5.10 0.21
N MET A 71 -14.90 4.10 1.07
CA MET A 71 -16.05 4.00 1.99
C MET A 71 -16.08 5.14 3.00
N LEU A 72 -14.93 5.62 3.48
CA LEU A 72 -14.80 6.74 4.41
C LEU A 72 -14.86 8.11 3.74
N GLY A 73 -14.72 8.18 2.42
CA GLY A 73 -14.72 9.42 1.63
C GLY A 73 -13.37 10.13 1.58
N ASP A 74 -12.31 9.54 2.12
CA ASP A 74 -10.98 10.15 2.20
C ASP A 74 -10.23 10.16 0.85
N ILE A 75 -10.48 9.17 -0.02
CA ILE A 75 -9.73 9.04 -1.28
C ILE A 75 -9.84 10.27 -2.20
N ARG A 76 -10.93 11.03 -2.11
CA ARG A 76 -11.12 12.26 -2.90
C ARG A 76 -10.14 13.37 -2.55
N ARG A 77 -9.51 13.30 -1.39
CA ARG A 77 -8.55 14.32 -0.92
C ARG A 77 -7.24 14.29 -1.71
N SER A 78 -6.88 13.12 -2.28
CA SER A 78 -5.71 13.01 -3.17
C SER A 78 -5.88 13.84 -4.45
N GLN A 79 -7.11 13.94 -4.96
CA GLN A 79 -7.41 14.69 -6.19
C GLN A 79 -7.38 16.21 -5.97
N GLN A 80 -7.64 16.69 -4.76
CA GLN A 80 -7.66 18.11 -4.44
C GLN A 80 -6.25 18.70 -4.20
N ASP A 81 -5.32 17.86 -3.77
CA ASP A 81 -3.94 18.22 -3.48
C ASP A 81 -3.03 17.05 -3.90
N PRO A 82 -2.67 16.97 -5.20
CA PRO A 82 -2.15 15.76 -5.81
C PRO A 82 -0.65 15.53 -5.62
N GLN A 83 0.13 16.52 -5.18
CA GLN A 83 1.59 16.41 -5.11
C GLN A 83 2.17 17.19 -3.96
N GLY A 84 3.29 16.69 -3.41
CA GLY A 84 4.07 17.35 -2.39
C GLY A 84 4.18 16.51 -1.11
N PRO A 85 5.17 16.80 -0.26
CA PRO A 85 5.55 15.93 0.86
C PRO A 85 4.48 15.80 1.96
N SER A 86 3.52 16.72 1.99
CA SER A 86 2.39 16.71 2.94
C SER A 86 1.04 16.82 2.21
N SER A 87 1.02 16.54 0.92
CA SER A 87 -0.17 16.65 0.06
C SER A 87 -1.28 15.67 0.46
N GLY A 88 -2.49 15.93 -0.02
CA GLY A 88 -3.62 15.02 0.11
C GLY A 88 -3.32 13.65 -0.51
N ALA A 89 -2.58 13.59 -1.63
CA ALA A 89 -2.14 12.34 -2.24
C ALA A 89 -1.25 11.54 -1.27
N VAL A 90 -0.16 12.15 -0.78
CA VAL A 90 0.75 11.49 0.17
C VAL A 90 -0.01 11.04 1.43
N ARG A 91 -0.93 11.84 1.97
CA ARG A 91 -1.72 11.46 3.14
C ARG A 91 -2.62 10.25 2.90
N VAL A 92 -3.23 10.14 1.72
CA VAL A 92 -4.02 8.97 1.31
C VAL A 92 -3.15 7.72 1.26
N GLU A 93 -1.97 7.80 0.66
CA GLU A 93 -1.05 6.67 0.56
C GLU A 93 -0.54 6.19 1.93
N LEU A 94 -0.11 7.12 2.78
CA LEU A 94 0.35 6.79 4.13
C LEU A 94 -0.77 6.23 5.01
N GLN A 95 -2.01 6.67 4.80
CA GLN A 95 -3.17 6.10 5.48
C GLN A 95 -3.43 4.66 5.02
N ALA A 96 -3.25 4.36 3.73
CA ALA A 96 -3.35 2.99 3.21
C ALA A 96 -2.24 2.10 3.77
N ASP A 97 -1.00 2.60 3.93
CA ASP A 97 0.07 1.89 4.63
C ASP A 97 -0.28 1.60 6.10
N CYS A 98 -0.89 2.56 6.79
CA CYS A 98 -1.35 2.37 8.16
C CYS A 98 -2.46 1.31 8.25
N TYR A 99 -3.40 1.30 7.31
CA TYR A 99 -4.43 0.25 7.25
C TYR A 99 -3.84 -1.13 6.93
N ALA A 100 -2.79 -1.21 6.11
CA ALA A 100 -2.04 -2.44 5.90
C ALA A 100 -1.35 -2.91 7.19
N GLY A 101 -0.81 -1.97 7.98
CA GLY A 101 -0.29 -2.24 9.31
C GLY A 101 -1.36 -2.75 10.28
N LEU A 102 -2.53 -2.11 10.29
CA LEU A 102 -3.68 -2.54 11.07
C LEU A 102 -4.13 -3.96 10.70
N TRP A 103 -4.18 -4.28 9.38
CA TRP A 103 -4.44 -5.64 8.92
C TRP A 103 -3.40 -6.62 9.49
N ALA A 104 -2.11 -6.29 9.39
CA ALA A 104 -1.02 -7.15 9.90
C ALA A 104 -1.12 -7.38 11.41
N HIS A 105 -1.55 -6.38 12.19
CA HIS A 105 -1.80 -6.51 13.63
C HIS A 105 -2.80 -7.63 13.96
N TYR A 106 -3.85 -7.75 13.15
CA TYR A 106 -4.93 -8.71 13.39
C TYR A 106 -4.84 -10.00 12.56
N ALA A 107 -3.92 -10.10 11.60
CA ALA A 107 -3.87 -11.18 10.62
C ALA A 107 -3.69 -12.58 11.23
N THR A 108 -3.10 -12.65 12.44
CA THR A 108 -2.87 -13.91 13.17
C THR A 108 -3.90 -14.20 14.25
N SER A 109 -4.82 -13.28 14.53
CA SER A 109 -5.78 -13.38 15.64
C SER A 109 -7.24 -13.31 15.21
N THR A 110 -7.54 -12.71 14.04
CA THR A 110 -8.90 -12.59 13.55
C THR A 110 -9.30 -13.85 12.80
N PRO A 111 -10.31 -14.60 13.25
CA PRO A 111 -10.84 -15.75 12.52
C PRO A 111 -11.31 -15.38 11.12
N ALA A 112 -11.22 -16.31 10.19
CA ALA A 112 -11.80 -16.16 8.86
C ALA A 112 -13.34 -15.92 8.95
N PRO A 113 -13.96 -15.24 7.96
CA PRO A 113 -15.39 -14.92 7.97
C PRO A 113 -16.31 -16.14 8.11
N ASP A 114 -15.86 -17.32 7.71
CA ASP A 114 -16.57 -18.61 7.83
C ASP A 114 -16.33 -19.29 9.21
N GLY A 115 -15.63 -18.63 10.14
CA GLY A 115 -15.24 -19.17 11.44
C GLY A 115 -14.00 -20.06 11.41
N GLY A 116 -13.32 -20.14 10.27
CA GLY A 116 -12.06 -20.86 10.11
C GLY A 116 -10.89 -20.18 10.86
N PRO A 117 -9.67 -20.76 10.79
CA PRO A 117 -8.49 -20.18 11.42
C PRO A 117 -8.17 -18.78 10.84
N PRO A 118 -7.38 -17.97 11.55
CA PRO A 118 -6.85 -16.71 11.02
C PRO A 118 -6.13 -16.91 9.69
N LEU A 119 -6.05 -15.81 8.91
CA LEU A 119 -5.37 -15.82 7.60
C LEU A 119 -3.90 -16.23 7.68
N LEU A 120 -3.22 -15.82 8.75
CA LEU A 120 -1.83 -16.18 9.02
C LEU A 120 -1.76 -16.98 10.33
N GLU A 121 -0.99 -18.05 10.31
CA GLU A 121 -0.69 -18.83 11.51
C GLU A 121 0.25 -18.07 12.47
N SER A 122 1.21 -17.35 11.90
CA SER A 122 2.16 -16.50 12.62
C SER A 122 2.63 -15.33 11.74
N LEU A 123 3.04 -14.25 12.39
CA LEU A 123 3.75 -13.12 11.77
C LEU A 123 5.00 -12.87 12.62
N THR A 124 6.16 -13.24 12.09
CA THR A 124 7.44 -13.15 12.80
C THR A 124 8.08 -11.76 12.64
N GLY A 125 9.09 -11.44 13.46
CA GLY A 125 9.86 -10.20 13.26
C GLY A 125 10.50 -10.10 11.86
N SER A 126 10.96 -11.23 11.30
CA SER A 126 11.49 -11.24 9.92
C SER A 126 10.44 -10.98 8.85
N ASP A 127 9.18 -11.33 9.11
CA ASP A 127 8.06 -11.00 8.21
C ASP A 127 7.77 -9.50 8.25
N VAL A 128 7.73 -8.91 9.45
CA VAL A 128 7.57 -7.46 9.63
C VAL A 128 8.72 -6.70 8.96
N ASP A 129 9.96 -7.15 9.13
CA ASP A 129 11.14 -6.56 8.45
C ASP A 129 11.02 -6.66 6.93
N ALA A 130 10.47 -7.75 6.39
CA ALA A 130 10.26 -7.92 4.96
C ALA A 130 9.20 -6.94 4.43
N ILE A 131 8.12 -6.71 5.17
CA ILE A 131 7.09 -5.72 4.86
C ILE A 131 7.70 -4.32 4.88
N ILE A 132 8.45 -3.96 5.94
CA ILE A 132 9.09 -2.65 6.06
C ILE A 132 10.01 -2.37 4.88
N ARG A 133 10.91 -3.31 4.55
CA ARG A 133 11.79 -3.16 3.37
C ARG A 133 11.00 -2.93 2.08
N THR A 134 9.84 -3.55 1.95
CA THR A 134 8.99 -3.38 0.77
C THR A 134 8.31 -2.02 0.76
N ALA A 135 7.79 -1.56 1.89
CA ALA A 135 7.23 -0.21 2.03
C ALA A 135 8.28 0.88 1.70
N GLU A 136 9.51 0.71 2.20
CA GLU A 136 10.63 1.60 1.90
C GLU A 136 11.03 1.57 0.40
N ALA A 137 11.02 0.39 -0.22
CA ALA A 137 11.41 0.21 -1.63
C ALA A 137 10.45 0.91 -2.62
N ILE A 138 9.21 1.13 -2.23
CA ILE A 138 8.19 1.82 -3.04
C ILE A 138 7.94 3.27 -2.58
N GLY A 139 8.82 3.83 -1.75
CA GLY A 139 8.81 5.26 -1.43
C GLY A 139 9.32 6.12 -2.59
N ASP A 140 8.72 7.30 -2.78
CA ASP A 140 9.07 8.21 -3.88
C ASP A 140 10.55 8.57 -3.90
N ASP A 141 11.16 8.78 -2.74
CA ASP A 141 12.58 9.10 -2.63
C ASP A 141 13.50 7.93 -3.04
N HIS A 142 13.08 6.69 -2.76
CA HIS A 142 13.80 5.49 -3.21
C HIS A 142 13.65 5.30 -4.73
N ILE A 143 12.44 5.42 -5.25
CA ILE A 143 12.16 5.29 -6.69
C ILE A 143 12.94 6.33 -7.48
N GLN A 144 12.96 7.59 -7.05
CA GLN A 144 13.71 8.67 -7.69
C GLN A 144 15.22 8.39 -7.70
N ARG A 145 15.80 7.96 -6.56
CA ARG A 145 17.23 7.59 -6.48
C ARG A 145 17.57 6.41 -7.37
N SER A 146 16.75 5.35 -7.35
CA SER A 146 16.96 4.13 -8.15
C SER A 146 16.87 4.42 -9.65
N GLY A 147 16.04 5.37 -10.06
CA GLY A 147 15.96 5.89 -11.42
C GLY A 147 17.06 6.87 -11.79
N GLY A 148 18.04 7.14 -10.91
CA GLY A 148 19.15 8.08 -11.15
C GLY A 148 18.75 9.55 -11.06
N ALA A 149 17.54 9.87 -10.58
CA ALA A 149 17.07 11.23 -10.42
C ALA A 149 17.49 11.83 -9.05
N ARG A 150 17.52 13.16 -8.99
CA ARG A 150 17.60 13.86 -7.70
C ARG A 150 16.27 13.74 -6.97
N VAL A 151 16.32 13.52 -5.65
CA VAL A 151 15.12 13.51 -4.81
C VAL A 151 14.47 14.89 -4.83
N ASP A 152 13.21 14.92 -5.22
CA ASP A 152 12.36 16.12 -5.27
C ASP A 152 11.06 15.87 -4.50
N PRO A 153 11.00 16.28 -3.21
CA PRO A 153 9.78 16.10 -2.41
C PRO A 153 8.56 16.85 -2.97
N GLY A 154 8.76 17.90 -3.77
CA GLY A 154 7.65 18.64 -4.38
C GLY A 154 6.84 17.83 -5.39
N SER A 155 7.42 16.76 -5.94
CA SER A 155 6.77 15.87 -6.90
C SER A 155 6.21 14.58 -6.28
N TRP A 156 6.33 14.38 -4.97
CA TRP A 156 5.88 13.16 -4.32
C TRP A 156 4.37 12.97 -4.39
N THR A 157 3.96 11.73 -4.59
CA THR A 157 2.57 11.29 -4.62
C THR A 157 2.30 10.17 -3.60
N HIS A 158 3.34 9.44 -3.17
CA HIS A 158 3.24 8.31 -2.24
C HIS A 158 3.93 8.56 -0.90
N GLY A 159 4.83 9.53 -0.83
CA GLY A 159 5.63 9.84 0.36
C GLY A 159 6.99 9.14 0.36
N SER A 160 7.83 9.51 1.34
CA SER A 160 9.17 8.94 1.47
C SER A 160 9.14 7.53 2.04
N SER A 161 10.23 6.78 1.82
CA SER A 161 10.48 5.47 2.41
C SER A 161 10.27 5.48 3.94
N GLU A 162 10.80 6.49 4.64
CA GLU A 162 10.65 6.61 6.09
C GLU A 162 9.20 6.87 6.51
N MET A 163 8.47 7.72 5.79
CA MET A 163 7.06 8.00 6.08
C MET A 163 6.21 6.73 5.91
N ARG A 164 6.39 5.99 4.82
CA ARG A 164 5.68 4.73 4.55
C ARG A 164 5.95 3.69 5.64
N ARG A 165 7.22 3.51 6.00
CA ARG A 165 7.63 2.65 7.12
C ARG A 165 6.93 3.05 8.41
N GLN A 166 6.99 4.32 8.78
CA GLN A 166 6.42 4.83 10.03
C GLN A 166 4.90 4.61 10.10
N TRP A 167 4.18 4.88 9.03
CA TRP A 167 2.73 4.72 9.02
C TRP A 167 2.30 3.25 9.03
N PHE A 168 3.01 2.36 8.33
CA PHE A 168 2.79 0.92 8.49
C PHE A 168 2.98 0.49 9.95
N LEU A 169 4.09 0.88 10.59
CA LEU A 169 4.34 0.55 12.00
C LEU A 169 3.29 1.15 12.93
N THR A 170 2.82 2.36 12.67
CA THR A 170 1.75 2.98 13.46
C THR A 170 0.49 2.10 13.47
N GLY A 171 0.06 1.61 12.32
CA GLY A 171 -1.08 0.70 12.22
C GLY A 171 -0.82 -0.64 12.90
N TYR A 172 0.36 -1.20 12.67
CA TYR A 172 0.77 -2.49 13.23
C TYR A 172 0.88 -2.48 14.76
N GLU A 173 1.46 -1.46 15.34
CA GLU A 173 1.70 -1.39 16.79
C GLU A 173 0.43 -0.97 17.55
N GLN A 174 -0.35 -0.03 17.00
CA GLN A 174 -1.50 0.52 17.71
C GLN A 174 -2.80 -0.26 17.49
N GLY A 175 -2.93 -1.01 16.39
CA GLY A 175 -4.09 -1.85 16.13
C GLY A 175 -5.43 -1.07 16.09
N SER A 176 -5.43 0.19 15.71
CA SER A 176 -6.64 1.02 15.71
C SER A 176 -6.75 1.91 14.46
N MET A 177 -7.95 2.02 13.90
CA MET A 177 -8.22 2.90 12.77
C MET A 177 -8.01 4.38 13.11
N GLN A 178 -8.24 4.78 14.35
CA GLN A 178 -8.05 6.16 14.80
C GLN A 178 -6.59 6.60 14.71
N ALA A 179 -5.65 5.65 14.87
CA ALA A 179 -4.22 5.92 14.72
C ALA A 179 -3.83 6.25 13.28
N CYS A 180 -4.65 5.86 12.30
CA CYS A 180 -4.40 6.06 10.87
C CYS A 180 -4.95 7.40 10.33
N ASP A 181 -5.27 8.36 11.18
CA ASP A 181 -5.73 9.69 10.73
C ASP A 181 -4.55 10.56 10.28
N THR A 182 -4.05 10.30 9.07
CA THR A 182 -2.95 11.04 8.45
C THR A 182 -3.32 12.49 8.14
N PHE A 183 -4.62 12.81 8.07
CA PHE A 183 -5.09 14.15 7.73
C PHE A 183 -5.02 15.13 8.89
N ARG A 184 -4.99 14.62 10.13
CA ARG A 184 -4.78 15.44 11.33
C ARG A 184 -3.35 15.38 11.86
N ALA A 185 -2.56 14.42 11.36
CA ALA A 185 -1.17 14.28 11.77
C ALA A 185 -0.28 15.36 11.14
N GLN A 186 0.81 15.67 11.82
CA GLN A 186 1.93 16.40 11.23
C GLN A 186 2.82 15.38 10.48
N LEU A 187 2.99 15.58 9.18
CA LEU A 187 3.87 14.76 8.33
C LEU A 187 5.25 15.39 8.22
#